data_8d657ac8568fba27a4c4b1a6ed18d43a
#
_entry.id   8d657ac8568fba27a4c4b1a6ed18d43a
#
_cell.length_a   1.000
_cell.length_b   1.000
_cell.length_c   1.000
_cell.angle_alpha   90.00
_cell.angle_beta   90.00
_cell.angle_gamma   90.00
#
_symmetry.space_group_name_H-M   'P 1'
#
loop_
_entity.id
_entity.type
_entity.pdbx_description
1 polymer ?
#
loop_
_entity_poly.entity_id
_entity_poly.type
_entity_poly.pdbx_seq_one_letter_code
_entity_poly.pdbx_strand_id
1 'polypeptide(L)'
;MELSKYIRSIHDYPKKGILFRDITTLIKNKDAFKNCVDQMSKILNKLNYDKIAGIESRGFIFASPLSYNLSKPHILMRKKNKLPAERHSVDFELEYGKATLEIHKDSIKTKIPSEDKVKKKIDEKNRNIYSCF
;
A
#
# COMPACT_ATOMS: atom_id res chain seq x y z
N MET A 1 -20.63 -8.31 4.59
CA MET A 1 -20.76 -6.83 4.48
C MET A 1 -20.17 -6.40 3.15
N GLU A 2 -20.89 -5.62 2.38
CA GLU A 2 -20.42 -5.09 1.09
C GLU A 2 -19.66 -3.78 1.33
N LEU A 3 -18.33 -3.84 1.24
CA LEU A 3 -17.44 -2.73 1.59
C LEU A 3 -17.53 -1.54 0.62
N SER A 4 -17.92 -1.79 -0.62
CA SER A 4 -18.07 -0.74 -1.65
C SER A 4 -19.04 0.37 -1.21
N LYS A 5 -20.06 0.05 -0.43
CA LYS A 5 -21.04 1.01 0.11
C LYS A 5 -20.43 2.00 1.12
N TYR A 6 -19.26 1.69 1.66
CA TYR A 6 -18.54 2.53 2.61
C TYR A 6 -17.44 3.36 1.95
N ILE A 7 -17.29 3.28 0.63
CA ILE A 7 -16.31 4.05 -0.14
C ILE A 7 -17.04 5.15 -0.89
N ARG A 8 -16.71 6.40 -0.58
CA ARG A 8 -17.28 7.56 -1.25
C ARG A 8 -16.61 7.80 -2.60
N SER A 9 -17.40 8.00 -3.63
CA SER A 9 -16.92 8.38 -4.95
C SER A 9 -17.04 9.88 -5.15
N ILE A 10 -15.94 10.54 -5.51
CA ILE A 10 -15.88 11.97 -5.78
C ILE A 10 -15.46 12.14 -7.23
N HIS A 11 -16.35 12.67 -8.05
CA HIS A 11 -16.08 12.93 -9.44
C HIS A 11 -15.22 14.19 -9.60
N ASP A 12 -14.39 14.21 -10.64
CA ASP A 12 -13.57 15.34 -11.04
C ASP A 12 -12.60 15.84 -9.93
N TYR A 13 -12.04 14.93 -9.13
CA TYR A 13 -11.06 15.26 -8.09
C TYR A 13 -9.76 14.44 -8.27
N PRO A 14 -8.57 15.07 -8.15
CA PRO A 14 -8.27 16.52 -8.00
C PRO A 14 -8.41 17.31 -9.31
N LYS A 15 -8.70 16.64 -10.42
CA LYS A 15 -8.85 17.23 -11.76
C LYS A 15 -10.07 16.62 -12.47
N LYS A 16 -10.64 17.37 -13.42
CA LYS A 16 -11.74 16.92 -14.28
C LYS A 16 -11.40 15.59 -14.97
N GLY A 17 -12.34 14.66 -14.97
CA GLY A 17 -12.23 13.31 -15.56
C GLY A 17 -11.70 12.25 -14.60
N ILE A 18 -11.25 12.60 -13.38
CA ILE A 18 -10.77 11.65 -12.38
C ILE A 18 -11.88 11.29 -11.40
N LEU A 19 -12.11 9.99 -11.22
CA LEU A 19 -12.99 9.49 -10.17
C LEU A 19 -12.16 9.10 -8.94
N PHE A 20 -12.18 9.94 -7.92
CA PHE A 20 -11.48 9.68 -6.66
C PHE A 20 -12.30 8.77 -5.74
N ARG A 21 -11.68 7.71 -5.25
CA ARG A 21 -12.26 6.80 -4.27
C ARG A 21 -11.79 7.19 -2.87
N ASP A 22 -12.66 7.85 -2.14
CA ASP A 22 -12.39 8.29 -0.77
C ASP A 22 -12.72 7.18 0.22
N ILE A 23 -11.69 6.67 0.88
CA ILE A 23 -11.79 5.60 1.88
C ILE A 23 -12.00 6.13 3.30
N THR A 24 -12.05 7.43 3.51
CA THR A 24 -12.21 8.01 4.86
C THR A 24 -13.53 7.60 5.49
N THR A 25 -14.58 7.41 4.70
CA THR A 25 -15.87 6.90 5.15
C THR A 25 -15.83 5.44 5.60
N LEU A 26 -15.00 4.62 4.94
CA LEU A 26 -14.73 3.24 5.35
C LEU A 26 -13.98 3.20 6.69
N ILE A 27 -12.90 3.97 6.80
CA ILE A 27 -12.04 4.01 7.98
C ILE A 27 -12.80 4.54 9.21
N LYS A 28 -13.66 5.53 9.01
CA LYS A 28 -14.48 6.14 10.05
C LYS A 28 -15.53 5.17 10.64
N ASN A 29 -15.95 4.17 9.88
CA ASN A 29 -16.91 3.18 10.34
C ASN A 29 -16.17 1.98 10.94
N LYS A 30 -16.30 1.77 12.26
CA LYS A 30 -15.58 0.74 13.02
C LYS A 30 -15.80 -0.68 12.48
N ASP A 31 -17.05 -1.01 12.11
CA ASP A 31 -17.41 -2.36 11.66
C ASP A 31 -16.98 -2.61 10.23
N ALA A 32 -17.10 -1.60 9.36
CA ALA A 32 -16.63 -1.68 7.97
C ALA A 32 -15.09 -1.77 7.91
N PHE A 33 -14.39 -0.96 8.70
CA PHE A 33 -12.93 -1.02 8.75
C PHE A 33 -12.43 -2.35 9.30
N LYS A 34 -13.01 -2.81 10.43
CA LYS A 34 -12.69 -4.14 10.97
C LYS A 34 -12.92 -5.24 9.95
N ASN A 35 -14.08 -5.24 9.29
CA ASN A 35 -14.42 -6.24 8.29
C ASN A 35 -13.44 -6.21 7.10
N CYS A 36 -13.02 -5.02 6.66
CA CYS A 36 -12.02 -4.84 5.61
C CYS A 36 -10.68 -5.48 6.00
N VAL A 37 -10.16 -5.17 7.18
CA VAL A 37 -8.91 -5.75 7.70
C VAL A 37 -9.01 -7.27 7.85
N ASP A 38 -10.13 -7.78 8.35
CA ASP A 38 -10.38 -9.21 8.51
C ASP A 38 -10.39 -9.95 7.17
N GLN A 39 -11.03 -9.38 6.14
CA GLN A 39 -11.03 -9.95 4.79
C GLN A 39 -9.63 -9.96 4.18
N MET A 40 -8.89 -8.87 4.30
CA MET A 40 -7.50 -8.78 3.84
C MET A 40 -6.61 -9.79 4.58
N SER A 41 -6.78 -9.94 5.89
CA SER A 41 -6.05 -10.94 6.69
C SER A 41 -6.32 -12.36 6.21
N LYS A 42 -7.58 -12.70 5.89
CA LYS A 42 -7.94 -14.02 5.35
C LYS A 42 -7.28 -14.31 4.00
N ILE A 43 -7.15 -13.29 3.14
CA ILE A 43 -6.47 -13.44 1.85
C ILE A 43 -4.98 -13.62 2.07
N LEU A 44 -4.37 -12.78 2.90
CA LEU A 44 -2.93 -12.81 3.16
C LEU A 44 -2.48 -14.11 3.84
N ASN A 45 -3.29 -14.70 4.70
CA ASN A 45 -2.98 -15.99 5.34
C ASN A 45 -2.82 -17.16 4.35
N LYS A 46 -3.33 -17.00 3.13
CA LYS A 46 -3.17 -18.01 2.06
C LYS A 46 -1.89 -17.83 1.25
N LEU A 47 -1.15 -16.78 1.50
CA LEU A 47 0.05 -16.41 0.74
C LEU A 47 1.32 -16.68 1.56
N ASN A 48 2.39 -17.05 0.87
CA ASN A 48 3.71 -17.16 1.49
C ASN A 48 4.46 -15.82 1.35
N TYR A 49 4.68 -15.13 2.48
CA TYR A 49 5.41 -13.87 2.53
C TYR A 49 5.99 -13.65 3.93
N ASP A 50 7.06 -12.88 4.01
CA ASP A 50 7.78 -12.62 5.26
C ASP A 50 7.39 -11.29 5.92
N LYS A 51 6.96 -10.31 5.13
CA LYS A 51 6.78 -8.93 5.59
C LYS A 51 5.59 -8.28 4.88
N ILE A 52 5.01 -7.27 5.52
CA ILE A 52 3.93 -6.44 4.97
C ILE A 52 4.51 -5.05 4.73
N ALA A 53 4.39 -4.53 3.51
CA ALA A 53 4.82 -3.18 3.17
C ALA A 53 3.60 -2.28 2.95
N GLY A 54 3.62 -1.10 3.56
CA GLY A 54 2.63 -0.05 3.34
C GLY A 54 3.23 1.14 2.62
N ILE A 55 2.55 1.65 1.60
CA ILE A 55 2.96 2.85 0.87
C ILE A 55 2.36 4.08 1.54
N GLU A 56 3.16 5.11 1.75
CA GLU A 56 2.76 6.40 2.34
C GLU A 56 1.65 7.06 1.52
N SER A 57 0.62 7.53 2.19
CA SER A 57 0.29 7.37 3.61
C SER A 57 -0.88 6.41 3.80
N ARG A 58 -1.72 6.26 2.79
CA ARG A 58 -2.95 5.45 2.81
C ARG A 58 -2.66 3.99 3.11
N GLY A 59 -1.58 3.43 2.56
CA GLY A 59 -1.16 2.05 2.78
C GLY A 59 -0.81 1.75 4.24
N PHE A 60 -0.37 2.72 5.02
CA PHE A 60 -0.03 2.53 6.44
C PHE A 60 -1.26 2.20 7.28
N ILE A 61 -2.42 2.78 6.93
CA ILE A 61 -3.67 2.58 7.66
C ILE A 61 -4.08 1.10 7.65
N PHE A 62 -3.86 0.41 6.55
CA PHE A 62 -4.19 -1.01 6.41
C PHE A 62 -3.02 -1.92 6.78
N ALA A 63 -1.80 -1.57 6.42
CA ALA A 63 -0.63 -2.38 6.69
C ALA A 63 -0.36 -2.54 8.19
N SER A 64 -0.62 -1.51 9.00
CA SER A 64 -0.42 -1.58 10.45
C SER A 64 -1.32 -2.60 11.13
N PRO A 65 -2.65 -2.57 11.02
CA PRO A 65 -3.49 -3.58 11.63
C PRO A 65 -3.28 -4.99 11.04
N LEU A 66 -2.96 -5.10 9.75
CA LEU A 66 -2.63 -6.38 9.13
C LEU A 66 -1.35 -6.97 9.70
N SER A 67 -0.32 -6.15 9.86
CA SER A 67 0.96 -6.55 10.47
C SER A 67 0.77 -7.05 11.90
N TYR A 68 -0.02 -6.34 12.68
CA TYR A 68 -0.38 -6.73 14.03
C TYR A 68 -1.14 -8.06 14.07
N ASN A 69 -2.23 -8.17 13.30
CA ASN A 69 -3.08 -9.36 13.28
C ASN A 69 -2.33 -10.61 12.79
N LEU A 70 -1.42 -10.45 11.84
CA LEU A 70 -0.72 -11.57 11.18
C LEU A 70 0.67 -11.82 11.78
N SER A 71 1.06 -11.06 12.81
CA SER A 71 2.38 -11.15 13.45
C SER A 71 3.53 -11.09 12.43
N LYS A 72 3.42 -10.17 11.46
CA LYS A 72 4.42 -9.94 10.41
C LYS A 72 5.06 -8.56 10.58
N PRO A 73 6.36 -8.39 10.27
CA PRO A 73 6.99 -7.08 10.25
C PRO A 73 6.31 -6.11 9.29
N HIS A 74 6.14 -4.85 9.72
CA HIS A 74 5.62 -3.77 8.88
C HIS A 74 6.78 -2.94 8.34
N ILE A 75 6.83 -2.78 7.02
CA ILE A 75 7.83 -1.99 6.32
C ILE A 75 7.18 -0.74 5.73
N LEU A 76 7.78 0.41 6.01
CA LEU A 76 7.31 1.69 5.49
C LEU A 76 7.95 1.97 4.14
N MET A 77 7.13 2.14 3.11
CA MET A 77 7.54 2.72 1.82
C MET A 77 7.11 4.17 1.79
N ARG A 78 8.06 5.08 1.70
CA ARG A 78 7.80 6.52 1.86
C ARG A 78 8.16 7.32 0.61
N LYS A 79 7.54 8.48 0.48
CA LYS A 79 7.91 9.47 -0.53
C LYS A 79 9.33 9.98 -0.27
N LYS A 80 9.97 10.49 -1.30
CA LYS A 80 11.34 11.01 -1.29
C LYS A 80 11.64 11.89 -0.07
N ASN A 81 12.82 11.67 0.52
CA ASN A 81 13.35 12.44 1.66
C ASN A 81 12.55 12.32 2.97
N LYS A 82 11.75 11.28 3.14
CA LYS A 82 10.99 11.02 4.38
C LYS A 82 11.64 9.99 5.30
N LEU A 83 12.62 9.25 4.83
CA LEU A 83 13.35 8.24 5.60
C LEU A 83 14.72 8.78 6.03
N PRO A 84 15.09 8.70 7.33
CA PRO A 84 16.31 9.33 7.87
C PRO A 84 17.58 8.50 7.65
N ALA A 85 17.48 7.15 7.53
CA ALA A 85 18.63 6.27 7.40
C ALA A 85 18.93 5.93 5.94
N GLU A 86 19.90 5.04 5.71
CA GLU A 86 20.24 4.56 4.36
C GLU A 86 19.04 3.88 3.70
N ARG A 87 18.81 4.22 2.44
CA ARG A 87 17.61 3.83 1.72
C ARG A 87 17.90 3.41 0.28
N HIS A 88 17.01 2.58 -0.25
CA HIS A 88 16.86 2.36 -1.67
C HIS A 88 15.74 3.24 -2.19
N SER A 89 15.92 3.81 -3.37
CA SER A 89 14.94 4.69 -4.02
C SER A 89 14.56 4.11 -5.37
N VAL A 90 13.29 4.19 -5.73
CA VAL A 90 12.77 3.79 -7.04
C VAL A 90 11.87 4.89 -7.57
N ASP A 91 12.18 5.35 -8.77
CA ASP A 91 11.32 6.28 -9.51
C ASP A 91 10.28 5.50 -10.32
N PHE A 92 9.06 5.99 -10.34
CA PHE A 92 7.97 5.41 -11.12
C PHE A 92 7.11 6.51 -11.73
N GLU A 93 6.52 6.18 -12.87
CA GLU A 93 5.62 7.09 -13.57
C GLU A 93 4.18 6.87 -13.08
N LEU A 94 3.51 7.98 -12.82
CA LEU A 94 2.07 8.04 -12.58
C LEU A 94 1.40 8.59 -13.82
N GLU A 95 0.10 8.37 -13.96
CA GLU A 95 -0.70 9.01 -15.03
C GLU A 95 -0.52 10.55 -15.07
N TYR A 96 -0.12 11.16 -13.96
CA TYR A 96 -0.01 12.62 -13.78
C TYR A 96 1.36 13.09 -13.26
N GLY A 97 2.45 12.36 -13.58
CA GLY A 97 3.80 12.79 -13.21
C GLY A 97 4.70 11.65 -12.75
N LYS A 98 5.86 12.03 -12.20
CA LYS A 98 6.83 11.10 -11.64
C LYS A 98 6.79 11.16 -10.11
N ALA A 99 6.95 10.02 -9.47
CA ALA A 99 7.09 9.94 -8.02
C ALA A 99 8.25 9.01 -7.66
N THR A 100 8.86 9.27 -6.51
CA THR A 100 9.93 8.43 -5.94
C THR A 100 9.41 7.79 -4.67
N LEU A 101 9.59 6.48 -4.55
CA LEU A 101 9.39 5.75 -3.31
C LEU A 101 10.72 5.30 -2.75
N GLU A 102 10.83 5.36 -1.44
CA GLU A 102 12.02 4.99 -0.68
C GLU A 102 11.68 3.95 0.37
N ILE A 103 12.63 3.05 0.61
CA ILE A 103 12.58 2.02 1.65
C ILE A 103 13.94 1.95 2.34
N HIS A 104 13.97 1.78 3.66
CA HIS A 104 15.23 1.58 4.38
C HIS A 104 15.94 0.30 3.92
N LYS A 105 17.26 0.37 3.76
CA LYS A 105 18.09 -0.78 3.35
C LYS A 105 18.03 -1.93 4.37
N ASP A 106 18.01 -1.62 5.66
CA ASP A 106 17.93 -2.58 6.75
C ASP A 106 16.57 -3.30 6.86
N SER A 107 15.52 -2.71 6.27
CA SER A 107 14.19 -3.34 6.21
C SER A 107 14.19 -4.60 5.34
N ILE A 108 15.17 -4.77 4.46
CA ILE A 108 15.29 -5.90 3.52
C ILE A 108 16.51 -6.73 3.91
N LYS A 109 16.38 -7.63 4.87
CA LYS A 109 17.44 -8.54 5.32
C LYS A 109 17.60 -9.80 4.45
N THR A 110 17.43 -9.75 3.17
CA THR A 110 17.74 -10.88 2.26
C THR A 110 18.50 -10.35 1.06
N LYS A 111 19.38 -11.19 0.49
CA LYS A 111 20.14 -10.86 -0.72
C LYS A 111 19.27 -10.08 -1.68
N ILE A 112 19.59 -8.80 -1.86
CA ILE A 112 18.84 -7.86 -2.69
C ILE A 112 18.74 -8.47 -4.09
N PRO A 113 17.54 -8.74 -4.62
CA PRO A 113 17.39 -8.98 -6.04
C PRO A 113 17.90 -7.71 -6.76
N SER A 114 18.61 -7.88 -7.89
CA SER A 114 19.02 -6.77 -8.76
C SER A 114 17.89 -5.75 -8.94
N GLU A 115 18.22 -4.49 -9.16
CA GLU A 115 17.24 -3.38 -9.31
C GLU A 115 16.06 -3.73 -10.20
N ASP A 116 16.32 -4.54 -11.26
CA ASP A 116 15.29 -5.06 -12.18
C ASP A 116 14.26 -5.97 -11.50
N LYS A 117 14.65 -6.76 -10.50
CA LYS A 117 13.71 -7.61 -9.74
C LYS A 117 12.89 -6.82 -8.72
N VAL A 118 13.44 -5.71 -8.23
CA VAL A 118 12.69 -4.78 -7.35
C VAL A 118 11.67 -4.00 -8.18
N LYS A 119 12.07 -3.47 -9.34
CA LYS A 119 11.16 -2.84 -10.30
C LYS A 119 10.02 -3.78 -10.70
N LYS A 120 10.35 -5.02 -11.11
CA LYS A 120 9.37 -6.02 -11.53
C LYS A 120 8.37 -6.37 -10.42
N LYS A 121 8.81 -6.50 -9.16
CA LYS A 121 7.92 -6.73 -8.02
C LYS A 121 7.05 -5.53 -7.67
N ILE A 122 7.54 -4.32 -7.88
CA ILE A 122 6.75 -3.09 -7.69
C ILE A 122 5.70 -2.99 -8.81
N ASP A 123 6.07 -3.26 -10.07
CA ASP A 123 5.15 -3.22 -11.21
C ASP A 123 4.08 -4.32 -11.14
N GLU A 124 4.43 -5.53 -10.71
CA GLU A 124 3.49 -6.63 -10.52
C GLU A 124 2.52 -6.35 -9.35
N LYS A 125 2.99 -5.73 -8.26
CA LYS A 125 2.14 -5.32 -7.14
C LYS A 125 1.29 -4.11 -7.45
N ASN A 126 1.79 -3.15 -8.22
CA ASN A 126 1.00 -2.01 -8.64
C ASN A 126 -0.19 -2.43 -9.49
N ARG A 127 -0.04 -3.39 -10.40
CA ARG A 127 -1.16 -3.95 -11.17
C ARG A 127 -2.23 -4.61 -10.29
N ASN A 128 -1.83 -5.22 -9.17
CA ASN A 128 -2.76 -5.89 -8.25
C ASN A 128 -3.34 -4.95 -7.17
N ILE A 129 -2.67 -3.85 -6.84
CA ILE A 129 -3.14 -2.87 -5.85
C ILE A 129 -4.16 -1.90 -6.46
N TYR A 130 -4.01 -1.54 -7.74
CA TYR A 130 -4.99 -0.69 -8.44
C TYR A 130 -6.33 -1.39 -8.69
N SER A 131 -6.39 -2.72 -8.67
CA SER A 131 -7.65 -3.47 -8.76
C SER A 131 -8.43 -3.55 -7.44
N CYS A 132 -7.84 -3.16 -6.32
CA CYS A 132 -8.45 -3.23 -4.98
C CYS A 132 -8.75 -1.87 -4.34
N PHE A 133 -8.30 -0.76 -4.98
CA PHE A 133 -8.52 0.60 -4.43
C PHE A 133 -9.09 1.54 -5.49
#